data_38ec021d340a306ff7e32c5e8e1e1dd3
#
_entry.id   38ec021d340a306ff7e32c5e8e1e1dd3
#
_cell.length_a   1.000
_cell.length_b   1.000
_cell.length_c   1.000
_cell.angle_alpha   90.00
_cell.angle_beta   90.00
_cell.angle_gamma   90.00
#
_symmetry.space_group_name_H-M   'P 1'
#
loop_
_entity.id
_entity.type
_entity.pdbx_description
1 polymer ?
#
loop_
_entity_poly.entity_id
_entity_poly.type
_entity_poly.pdbx_seq_one_letter_code
_entity_poly.pdbx_strand_id
1 'polypeptide(L)'
;MSEGVADRTPHDDGFSMPAEWSRHHATLMAWPTRTRATLWGALFEDAQRDFATVANAIAAFEPVVMVVDPEQAGQARSLLGEDIELLPAPIDDSWMRDSGPIFVTNDAGEVALVHFGFNGWGERYGPYDRDAQVPAVIADHLGVRRYVAPMILEGGAIAVDGEGTLLTTETCLLNPNRNPGLSREDNEHLLHDYLGAEAVVWLPGGWMASRDTDGHVDGIAAFVAPGEVILHAPADPGDPDHERGEENRRTIEDAVDARGRSIRVLPIDPGATLELTHLNLYLTNGGGAIVPLAGVPEDEAALAQLAAAMPERELVGVDGHVLHEGGGGPHCITQQVPSGRPL
;
A
#
# COMPACT_ATOMS: atom_id res chain seq x y z
N MET A 1 17.46 21.46 32.58
CA MET A 1 17.74 20.06 32.25
C MET A 1 16.39 19.40 32.15
N SER A 2 15.80 19.36 30.98
CA SER A 2 14.59 18.58 30.70
C SER A 2 15.04 17.12 30.66
N GLU A 3 14.61 16.32 31.60
CA GLU A 3 14.67 14.85 31.47
C GLU A 3 14.02 14.52 30.13
N GLY A 4 14.79 13.87 29.24
CA GLY A 4 14.28 13.42 27.97
C GLY A 4 13.15 12.41 28.25
N VAL A 5 11.94 12.79 27.87
CA VAL A 5 10.88 11.83 27.64
C VAL A 5 11.44 10.90 26.57
N ALA A 6 11.76 9.66 26.91
CA ALA A 6 12.05 8.64 25.92
C ALA A 6 10.89 8.68 24.90
N ASP A 7 11.20 8.83 23.61
CA ASP A 7 10.18 8.90 22.57
C ASP A 7 9.38 7.59 22.64
N ARG A 8 8.15 7.69 23.14
CA ARG A 8 7.23 6.54 23.26
C ARG A 8 6.86 6.08 21.85
N THR A 9 6.81 4.78 21.67
CA THR A 9 6.36 4.17 20.44
C THR A 9 4.82 4.18 20.34
N PRO A 10 4.22 4.02 19.16
CA PRO A 10 2.78 3.80 19.02
C PRO A 10 2.29 2.65 19.91
N HIS A 11 3.02 1.53 19.94
CA HIS A 11 2.67 0.37 20.76
C HIS A 11 2.62 0.70 22.27
N ASP A 12 3.56 1.49 22.78
CA ASP A 12 3.54 1.96 24.19
C ASP A 12 2.28 2.79 24.52
N ASP A 13 1.69 3.43 23.53
CA ASP A 13 0.47 4.22 23.64
C ASP A 13 -0.79 3.42 23.25
N GLY A 14 -0.65 2.11 23.02
CA GLY A 14 -1.75 1.19 22.72
C GLY A 14 -2.27 1.25 21.29
N PHE A 15 -1.46 1.77 20.36
CA PHE A 15 -1.81 1.84 18.95
C PHE A 15 -1.31 0.61 18.17
N SER A 16 -2.07 0.22 17.15
CA SER A 16 -1.70 -0.77 16.14
C SER A 16 -2.24 -0.39 14.76
N MET A 17 -1.66 -0.95 13.71
CA MET A 17 -2.12 -0.74 12.34
C MET A 17 -3.42 -1.51 12.11
N PRO A 18 -4.53 -0.83 11.75
CA PRO A 18 -5.78 -1.50 11.42
C PRO A 18 -5.70 -2.17 10.06
N ALA A 19 -6.55 -3.18 9.83
CA ALA A 19 -6.72 -3.77 8.51
C ALA A 19 -7.18 -2.74 7.47
N GLU A 20 -6.82 -2.94 6.20
CA GLU A 20 -7.21 -2.03 5.11
C GLU A 20 -8.74 -1.92 4.96
N TRP A 21 -9.48 -2.99 5.22
CA TRP A 21 -10.95 -2.96 5.19
C TRP A 21 -11.61 -2.32 6.42
N SER A 22 -10.84 -1.83 7.39
CA SER A 22 -11.39 -1.04 8.50
C SER A 22 -12.04 0.22 7.95
N ARG A 23 -12.99 0.80 8.72
CA ARG A 23 -13.66 2.00 8.23
C ARG A 23 -12.69 3.15 8.04
N HIS A 24 -12.68 3.74 6.84
CA HIS A 24 -11.88 4.90 6.48
C HIS A 24 -12.59 6.22 6.78
N HIS A 25 -11.81 7.22 7.15
CA HIS A 25 -12.20 8.63 7.14
C HIS A 25 -12.06 9.21 5.73
N ALA A 26 -10.97 8.88 5.04
CA ALA A 26 -10.67 9.29 3.68
C ALA A 26 -9.61 8.38 3.04
N THR A 27 -9.43 8.51 1.74
CA THR A 27 -8.27 8.02 1.00
C THR A 27 -7.33 9.17 0.64
N LEU A 28 -6.04 9.01 0.90
CA LEU A 28 -4.99 9.90 0.43
C LEU A 28 -4.47 9.42 -0.92
N MET A 29 -4.22 10.36 -1.82
CA MET A 29 -3.52 10.15 -3.09
C MET A 29 -2.54 11.30 -3.34
N ALA A 30 -1.60 11.13 -4.26
CA ALA A 30 -0.72 12.20 -4.73
C ALA A 30 -0.83 12.35 -6.24
N TRP A 31 -0.81 13.59 -6.73
CA TRP A 31 -0.95 13.88 -8.15
C TRP A 31 0.37 13.68 -8.90
N PRO A 32 0.39 13.03 -10.10
CA PRO A 32 1.61 12.85 -10.88
C PRO A 32 2.30 14.17 -11.18
N THR A 33 3.58 14.28 -10.80
CA THR A 33 4.33 15.52 -10.86
C THR A 33 5.16 15.67 -12.13
N ARG A 34 5.48 16.92 -12.49
CA ARG A 34 6.40 17.21 -13.59
C ARG A 34 7.84 16.78 -13.28
N THR A 35 8.20 16.64 -12.02
CA THR A 35 9.51 16.13 -11.57
C THR A 35 9.71 14.70 -12.08
N ARG A 36 8.64 13.89 -12.09
CA ARG A 36 8.64 12.51 -12.59
C ARG A 36 8.09 12.33 -14.00
N ALA A 37 7.83 13.41 -14.74
CA ALA A 37 7.33 13.29 -16.12
C ALA A 37 8.21 12.39 -17.01
N THR A 38 9.51 12.28 -16.72
CA THR A 38 10.44 11.40 -17.44
C THR A 38 10.19 9.91 -17.16
N LEU A 39 9.65 9.54 -15.99
CA LEU A 39 9.24 8.17 -15.68
C LEU A 39 8.13 7.73 -16.64
N TRP A 40 7.13 8.58 -16.81
CA TRP A 40 5.97 8.32 -17.65
C TRP A 40 6.25 8.56 -19.15
N GLY A 41 7.28 9.38 -19.48
CA GLY A 41 7.61 9.72 -20.85
C GLY A 41 6.42 10.30 -21.61
N ALA A 42 6.05 9.66 -22.73
CA ALA A 42 4.89 10.06 -23.53
C ALA A 42 3.54 9.78 -22.85
N LEU A 43 3.51 8.92 -21.84
CA LEU A 43 2.29 8.54 -21.10
C LEU A 43 1.96 9.47 -19.93
N PHE A 44 2.71 10.56 -19.72
CA PHE A 44 2.52 11.43 -18.56
C PHE A 44 1.09 11.98 -18.43
N GLU A 45 0.49 12.44 -19.52
CA GLU A 45 -0.89 12.93 -19.52
C GLU A 45 -1.91 11.79 -19.35
N ASP A 46 -1.60 10.59 -19.85
CA ASP A 46 -2.42 9.39 -19.65
C ASP A 46 -2.37 8.96 -18.19
N ALA A 47 -1.19 8.95 -17.57
CA ALA A 47 -1.04 8.69 -16.15
C ALA A 47 -1.90 9.65 -15.28
N GLN A 48 -1.91 10.95 -15.59
CA GLN A 48 -2.77 11.90 -14.89
C GLN A 48 -4.28 11.60 -15.06
N ARG A 49 -4.70 11.11 -16.23
CA ARG A 49 -6.08 10.65 -16.46
C ARG A 49 -6.41 9.40 -15.67
N ASP A 50 -5.48 8.45 -15.57
CA ASP A 50 -5.69 7.21 -14.83
C ASP A 50 -5.73 7.47 -13.32
N PHE A 51 -4.84 8.32 -12.80
CA PHE A 51 -4.92 8.78 -11.41
C PHE A 51 -6.27 9.44 -11.10
N ALA A 52 -6.76 10.29 -12.01
CA ALA A 52 -8.08 10.90 -11.86
C ALA A 52 -9.21 9.85 -11.94
N THR A 53 -9.10 8.86 -12.80
CA THR A 53 -10.07 7.75 -12.92
C THR A 53 -10.15 6.97 -11.61
N VAL A 54 -9.02 6.57 -11.05
CA VAL A 54 -8.95 5.88 -9.75
C VAL A 54 -9.53 6.76 -8.64
N ALA A 55 -9.11 8.02 -8.54
CA ALA A 55 -9.59 8.96 -7.53
C ALA A 55 -11.12 9.16 -7.61
N ASN A 56 -11.68 9.33 -8.81
CA ASN A 56 -13.12 9.47 -9.01
C ASN A 56 -13.88 8.18 -8.72
N ALA A 57 -13.31 7.01 -8.99
CA ALA A 57 -13.89 5.72 -8.64
C ALA A 57 -13.96 5.54 -7.12
N ILE A 58 -12.89 5.88 -6.38
CA ILE A 58 -12.85 5.86 -4.92
C ILE A 58 -13.84 6.86 -4.32
N ALA A 59 -13.95 8.06 -4.92
CA ALA A 59 -14.85 9.12 -4.44
C ALA A 59 -16.34 8.72 -4.45
N ALA A 60 -16.71 7.68 -5.18
CA ALA A 60 -18.06 7.09 -5.12
C ALA A 60 -18.33 6.35 -3.78
N PHE A 61 -17.31 5.98 -3.04
CA PHE A 61 -17.39 5.20 -1.81
C PHE A 61 -16.97 5.98 -0.57
N GLU A 62 -15.97 6.87 -0.70
CA GLU A 62 -15.38 7.59 0.44
C GLU A 62 -14.70 8.89 0.01
N PRO A 63 -14.47 9.84 0.94
CA PRO A 63 -13.76 11.07 0.63
C PRO A 63 -12.33 10.80 0.15
N VAL A 64 -11.87 11.60 -0.81
CA VAL A 64 -10.49 11.55 -1.33
C VAL A 64 -9.79 12.87 -1.09
N VAL A 65 -8.57 12.83 -0.58
CA VAL A 65 -7.66 13.97 -0.45
C VAL A 65 -6.49 13.75 -1.39
N MET A 66 -6.35 14.61 -2.39
CA MET A 66 -5.29 14.58 -3.39
C MET A 66 -4.19 15.59 -3.01
N VAL A 67 -3.04 15.09 -2.58
CA VAL A 67 -1.84 15.91 -2.42
C VAL A 67 -1.36 16.34 -3.80
N VAL A 68 -1.16 17.63 -4.01
CA VAL A 68 -0.85 18.18 -5.33
C VAL A 68 0.21 19.27 -5.24
N ASP A 69 1.20 19.21 -6.14
CA ASP A 69 2.12 20.35 -6.29
C ASP A 69 1.32 21.61 -6.65
N PRO A 70 1.51 22.74 -5.95
CA PRO A 70 0.74 23.96 -6.17
C PRO A 70 0.68 24.44 -7.61
N GLU A 71 1.73 24.21 -8.41
CA GLU A 71 1.78 24.59 -9.82
C GLU A 71 0.85 23.75 -10.71
N GLN A 72 0.46 22.54 -10.24
CA GLN A 72 -0.38 21.61 -10.98
C GLN A 72 -1.83 21.55 -10.48
N ALA A 73 -2.17 22.26 -9.41
CA ALA A 73 -3.50 22.24 -8.80
C ALA A 73 -4.64 22.56 -9.80
N GLY A 74 -4.42 23.52 -10.69
CA GLY A 74 -5.38 23.89 -11.74
C GLY A 74 -5.65 22.76 -12.75
N GLN A 75 -4.61 22.03 -13.14
CA GLN A 75 -4.73 20.87 -14.02
C GLN A 75 -5.43 19.71 -13.30
N ALA A 76 -4.99 19.38 -12.08
CA ALA A 76 -5.62 18.34 -11.28
C ALA A 76 -7.12 18.60 -11.14
N ARG A 77 -7.52 19.82 -10.77
CA ARG A 77 -8.94 20.20 -10.63
C ARG A 77 -9.75 20.03 -11.92
N SER A 78 -9.13 20.14 -13.09
CA SER A 78 -9.84 19.97 -14.36
C SER A 78 -10.22 18.50 -14.69
N LEU A 79 -9.61 17.53 -14.00
CA LEU A 79 -9.83 16.09 -14.20
C LEU A 79 -10.52 15.42 -13.01
N LEU A 80 -10.35 15.96 -11.81
CA LEU A 80 -10.90 15.44 -10.56
C LEU A 80 -12.31 15.96 -10.29
N GLY A 81 -13.15 15.12 -9.71
CA GLY A 81 -14.48 15.51 -9.23
C GLY A 81 -14.42 16.67 -8.22
N GLU A 82 -15.48 17.47 -8.17
CA GLU A 82 -15.55 18.66 -7.30
C GLU A 82 -15.42 18.31 -5.82
N ASP A 83 -15.88 17.13 -5.42
CA ASP A 83 -15.87 16.63 -4.04
C ASP A 83 -14.50 16.12 -3.58
N ILE A 84 -13.53 15.98 -4.49
CA ILE A 84 -12.16 15.58 -4.15
C ILE A 84 -11.42 16.80 -3.59
N GLU A 85 -10.95 16.69 -2.36
CA GLU A 85 -10.14 17.73 -1.72
C GLU A 85 -8.76 17.81 -2.36
N LEU A 86 -8.26 19.01 -2.63
CA LEU A 86 -6.86 19.24 -3.03
C LEU A 86 -6.08 19.77 -1.85
N LEU A 87 -5.03 19.07 -1.44
CA LEU A 87 -4.06 19.49 -0.44
C LEU A 87 -2.79 19.97 -1.13
N PRO A 88 -2.56 21.29 -1.26
CA PRO A 88 -1.36 21.79 -1.89
C PRO A 88 -0.11 21.53 -1.05
N ALA A 89 0.83 20.78 -1.59
CA ALA A 89 2.13 20.52 -0.98
C ALA A 89 3.17 20.23 -2.07
N PRO A 90 4.44 20.64 -1.88
CA PRO A 90 5.49 20.23 -2.79
C PRO A 90 5.76 18.72 -2.64
N ILE A 91 5.70 18.01 -3.75
CA ILE A 91 5.99 16.58 -3.85
C ILE A 91 6.90 16.32 -5.06
N ASP A 92 7.63 15.21 -5.05
CA ASP A 92 8.52 14.81 -6.14
C ASP A 92 7.87 13.73 -7.01
N ASP A 93 7.09 12.80 -6.41
CA ASP A 93 6.41 11.71 -7.09
C ASP A 93 5.00 11.49 -6.52
N SER A 94 4.29 10.47 -7.00
CA SER A 94 2.85 10.27 -6.76
C SER A 94 2.47 8.94 -6.11
N TRP A 95 3.45 8.18 -5.62
CA TRP A 95 3.23 6.86 -5.01
C TRP A 95 2.90 6.98 -3.52
N MET A 96 1.66 7.40 -3.22
CA MET A 96 1.20 7.72 -1.86
C MET A 96 1.26 6.52 -0.90
N ARG A 97 1.14 5.29 -1.40
CA ARG A 97 1.29 4.10 -0.57
C ARG A 97 2.66 4.01 0.07
N ASP A 98 3.71 4.40 -0.66
CA ASP A 98 5.09 4.17 -0.28
C ASP A 98 5.73 5.38 0.41
N SER A 99 5.44 6.58 -0.07
CA SER A 99 5.93 7.82 0.52
C SER A 99 5.00 8.44 1.56
N GLY A 100 3.75 7.98 1.63
CA GLY A 100 2.75 8.46 2.57
C GLY A 100 2.91 7.90 3.99
N PRO A 101 2.14 8.42 4.95
CA PRO A 101 2.16 7.92 6.32
C PRO A 101 1.44 6.58 6.44
N ILE A 102 1.87 5.75 7.39
CA ILE A 102 1.10 4.58 7.81
C ILE A 102 0.30 4.96 9.06
N PHE A 103 -1.02 4.71 9.05
CA PHE A 103 -1.88 5.07 10.16
C PHE A 103 -2.02 3.94 11.16
N VAL A 104 -2.18 4.33 12.43
CA VAL A 104 -2.42 3.44 13.55
C VAL A 104 -3.61 3.93 14.39
N THR A 105 -4.33 3.00 14.99
CA THR A 105 -5.51 3.27 15.83
C THR A 105 -5.37 2.54 17.17
N ASN A 106 -6.10 3.02 18.19
CA ASN A 106 -6.16 2.37 19.49
C ASN A 106 -7.62 2.05 19.89
N ASP A 107 -7.77 1.31 21.00
CA ASP A 107 -9.08 0.92 21.52
C ASP A 107 -9.95 2.11 21.99
N ALA A 108 -9.35 3.28 22.23
CA ALA A 108 -10.09 4.50 22.54
C ALA A 108 -10.69 5.16 21.27
N GLY A 109 -10.45 4.61 20.10
CA GLY A 109 -10.87 5.14 18.80
C GLY A 109 -10.09 6.39 18.39
N GLU A 110 -8.86 6.52 18.86
CA GLU A 110 -7.93 7.58 18.47
C GLU A 110 -7.11 7.14 17.25
N VAL A 111 -6.72 8.13 16.45
CA VAL A 111 -5.90 7.93 15.24
C VAL A 111 -4.60 8.70 15.39
N ALA A 112 -3.51 8.05 15.07
CA ALA A 112 -2.20 8.66 14.90
C ALA A 112 -1.57 8.14 13.60
N LEU A 113 -0.45 8.71 13.20
CA LEU A 113 0.31 8.21 12.06
C LEU A 113 1.77 7.93 12.41
N VAL A 114 2.34 6.99 11.69
CA VAL A 114 3.76 6.66 11.73
C VAL A 114 4.41 7.20 10.47
N HIS A 115 5.44 8.00 10.68
CA HIS A 115 6.31 8.54 9.64
C HIS A 115 7.55 7.65 9.54
N PHE A 116 7.51 6.70 8.63
CA PHE A 116 8.69 5.92 8.25
C PHE A 116 9.57 6.71 7.28
N GLY A 117 10.86 6.40 7.25
CA GLY A 117 11.75 6.95 6.24
C GLY A 117 11.39 6.44 4.84
N PHE A 118 11.55 7.31 3.84
CA PHE A 118 11.43 6.96 2.43
C PHE A 118 12.70 7.37 1.71
N ASN A 119 13.30 6.45 0.93
CA ASN A 119 14.57 6.68 0.23
C ASN A 119 14.51 6.38 -1.27
N GLY A 120 13.31 6.53 -1.88
CA GLY A 120 13.13 6.30 -3.31
C GLY A 120 13.38 4.85 -3.73
N TRP A 121 12.84 3.89 -2.95
CA TRP A 121 12.97 2.44 -3.15
C TRP A 121 14.42 1.97 -3.19
N GLY A 122 15.19 2.36 -2.17
CA GLY A 122 16.60 1.99 -2.09
C GLY A 122 17.49 2.87 -2.95
N GLU A 123 17.24 4.18 -3.02
CA GLU A 123 17.97 5.17 -3.82
C GLU A 123 17.90 4.93 -5.34
N ARG A 124 16.92 4.15 -5.78
CA ARG A 124 16.74 3.83 -7.21
C ARG A 124 16.20 5.02 -7.99
N TYR A 125 15.31 5.78 -7.37
CA TYR A 125 14.67 6.96 -7.96
C TYR A 125 14.87 8.19 -7.06
N GLY A 126 15.27 9.30 -7.67
CA GLY A 126 15.46 10.59 -7.01
C GLY A 126 15.06 11.74 -7.94
N PRO A 127 14.77 12.94 -7.43
CA PRO A 127 14.73 13.28 -6.00
C PRO A 127 13.53 12.65 -5.28
N TYR A 128 13.62 12.52 -3.95
CA TYR A 128 12.55 12.03 -3.07
C TYR A 128 12.47 12.81 -1.75
N ASP A 129 13.24 13.89 -1.62
CA ASP A 129 13.31 14.65 -0.37
C ASP A 129 11.97 15.27 0.03
N ARG A 130 11.15 15.67 -0.94
CA ARG A 130 9.81 16.23 -0.70
C ARG A 130 8.83 15.14 -0.33
N ASP A 131 8.90 14.00 -1.02
CA ASP A 131 8.05 12.82 -0.73
C ASP A 131 8.29 12.30 0.67
N ALA A 132 9.55 12.26 1.11
CA ALA A 132 9.91 11.89 2.49
C ALA A 132 9.31 12.84 3.55
N GLN A 133 8.79 14.01 3.21
CA GLN A 133 8.12 14.93 4.12
C GLN A 133 6.58 14.87 4.06
N VAL A 134 6.01 14.14 3.11
CA VAL A 134 4.55 14.00 2.96
C VAL A 134 3.88 13.57 4.26
N PRO A 135 4.40 12.59 5.04
CA PRO A 135 3.77 12.23 6.31
C PRO A 135 3.68 13.39 7.33
N ALA A 136 4.63 14.32 7.32
CA ALA A 136 4.57 15.50 8.19
C ALA A 136 3.46 16.48 7.74
N VAL A 137 3.34 16.70 6.43
CA VAL A 137 2.29 17.55 5.84
C VAL A 137 0.90 16.97 6.17
N ILE A 138 0.74 15.66 6.03
CA ILE A 138 -0.54 14.98 6.33
C ILE A 138 -0.87 15.04 7.83
N ALA A 139 0.13 14.88 8.72
CA ALA A 139 -0.07 15.00 10.17
C ALA A 139 -0.61 16.37 10.56
N ASP A 140 0.01 17.43 10.00
CA ASP A 140 -0.42 18.81 10.22
C ASP A 140 -1.84 19.09 9.66
N HIS A 141 -2.13 18.57 8.45
CA HIS A 141 -3.44 18.73 7.81
C HIS A 141 -4.57 18.05 8.60
N LEU A 142 -4.35 16.82 9.04
CA LEU A 142 -5.35 16.05 9.79
C LEU A 142 -5.37 16.40 11.28
N GLY A 143 -4.37 17.11 11.80
CA GLY A 143 -4.23 17.40 13.22
C GLY A 143 -4.01 16.17 14.08
N VAL A 144 -3.33 15.14 13.55
CA VAL A 144 -3.06 13.89 14.25
C VAL A 144 -1.63 13.82 14.76
N ARG A 145 -1.41 13.05 15.85
CA ARG A 145 -0.07 12.81 16.36
C ARG A 145 0.78 12.04 15.36
N ARG A 146 2.02 12.46 15.20
CA ARG A 146 3.02 11.84 14.34
C ARG A 146 4.11 11.17 15.19
N TYR A 147 4.27 9.87 15.00
CA TYR A 147 5.43 9.12 15.47
C TYR A 147 6.45 8.99 14.35
N VAL A 148 7.74 9.14 14.65
CA VAL A 148 8.81 9.01 13.66
C VAL A 148 9.55 7.71 13.91
N ALA A 149 9.50 6.79 12.96
CA ALA A 149 10.18 5.51 13.06
C ALA A 149 11.64 5.60 12.59
N PRO A 150 12.58 4.91 13.26
CA PRO A 150 14.00 4.94 12.92
C PRO A 150 14.36 3.90 11.82
N MET A 151 13.47 3.68 10.85
CA MET A 151 13.70 2.77 9.74
C MET A 151 13.06 3.28 8.46
N ILE A 152 13.54 2.78 7.33
CA ILE A 152 12.92 2.95 6.02
C ILE A 152 11.90 1.84 5.82
N LEU A 153 10.67 2.21 5.49
CA LEU A 153 9.58 1.28 5.20
C LEU A 153 8.56 1.94 4.27
N GLU A 154 8.33 1.30 3.15
CA GLU A 154 7.24 1.64 2.24
C GLU A 154 5.95 0.89 2.64
N GLY A 155 4.80 1.55 2.52
CA GLY A 155 3.52 0.93 2.86
C GLY A 155 3.16 -0.27 1.96
N GLY A 156 3.65 -0.29 0.71
CA GLY A 156 3.49 -1.43 -0.21
C GLY A 156 4.33 -2.67 0.16
N ALA A 157 5.35 -2.49 1.03
CA ALA A 157 6.15 -3.59 1.53
C ALA A 157 5.46 -4.45 2.60
N ILE A 158 4.29 -4.03 3.11
CA ILE A 158 3.58 -4.71 4.20
C ILE A 158 2.09 -4.89 3.89
N ALA A 159 1.50 -5.97 4.42
CA ALA A 159 0.06 -6.17 4.49
C ALA A 159 -0.32 -6.69 5.88
N VAL A 160 -1.41 -6.20 6.47
CA VAL A 160 -1.82 -6.54 7.85
C VAL A 160 -3.27 -7.02 7.90
N ASP A 161 -3.56 -7.92 8.86
CA ASP A 161 -4.92 -8.40 9.12
C ASP A 161 -5.69 -7.55 10.14
N GLY A 162 -5.05 -6.56 10.74
CA GLY A 162 -5.62 -5.71 11.81
C GLY A 162 -5.73 -6.40 13.16
N GLU A 163 -5.28 -7.64 13.28
CA GLU A 163 -5.26 -8.42 14.53
C GLU A 163 -3.84 -8.78 14.99
N GLY A 164 -2.83 -8.11 14.42
CA GLY A 164 -1.43 -8.26 14.78
C GLY A 164 -0.60 -9.13 13.85
N THR A 165 -1.19 -9.66 12.76
CA THR A 165 -0.43 -10.40 11.75
C THR A 165 0.00 -9.50 10.60
N LEU A 166 1.27 -9.59 10.21
CA LEU A 166 1.86 -8.82 9.12
C LEU A 166 2.54 -9.75 8.12
N LEU A 167 2.27 -9.54 6.84
CA LEU A 167 3.02 -10.15 5.71
C LEU A 167 4.02 -9.13 5.18
N THR A 168 5.21 -9.60 4.84
CA THR A 168 6.23 -8.85 4.11
C THR A 168 7.08 -9.79 3.27
N THR A 169 7.97 -9.27 2.42
CA THR A 169 8.90 -10.08 1.63
C THR A 169 10.35 -9.93 2.12
N GLU A 170 11.10 -11.02 2.09
CA GLU A 170 12.53 -11.01 2.40
C GLU A 170 13.31 -10.16 1.40
N THR A 171 12.96 -10.26 0.13
CA THR A 171 13.64 -9.55 -0.97
C THR A 171 13.54 -8.04 -0.86
N CYS A 172 12.48 -7.51 -0.25
CA CYS A 172 12.29 -6.08 -0.03
C CYS A 172 12.86 -5.65 1.34
N LEU A 173 12.26 -6.11 2.44
CA LEU A 173 12.54 -5.52 3.75
C LEU A 173 13.91 -5.90 4.31
N LEU A 174 14.48 -7.05 3.92
CA LEU A 174 15.86 -7.43 4.26
C LEU A 174 16.89 -6.99 3.21
N ASN A 175 16.46 -6.25 2.18
CA ASN A 175 17.39 -5.71 1.20
C ASN A 175 18.30 -4.66 1.85
N PRO A 176 19.63 -4.74 1.70
CA PRO A 176 20.54 -3.78 2.31
C PRO A 176 20.37 -2.34 1.81
N ASN A 177 19.64 -2.12 0.71
CA ASN A 177 19.33 -0.79 0.22
C ASN A 177 18.22 -0.06 1.00
N ARG A 178 17.58 -0.73 1.98
CA ARG A 178 16.61 -0.11 2.92
C ARG A 178 17.28 0.16 4.26
N ASN A 179 17.54 -0.91 5.03
CA ASN A 179 18.03 -0.82 6.41
C ASN A 179 19.27 -1.71 6.61
N PRO A 180 20.44 -1.34 6.07
CA PRO A 180 21.60 -2.22 5.99
C PRO A 180 22.19 -2.65 7.35
N GLY A 181 21.79 -1.98 8.43
CA GLY A 181 22.25 -2.29 9.78
C GLY A 181 21.27 -3.11 10.61
N LEU A 182 20.07 -3.43 10.08
CA LEU A 182 19.03 -4.15 10.81
C LEU A 182 19.01 -5.62 10.43
N SER A 183 19.02 -6.50 11.44
CA SER A 183 18.72 -7.92 11.29
C SER A 183 17.21 -8.14 11.07
N ARG A 184 16.79 -9.38 10.77
CA ARG A 184 15.38 -9.76 10.74
C ARG A 184 14.69 -9.45 12.07
N GLU A 185 15.30 -9.83 13.17
CA GLU A 185 14.79 -9.61 14.53
C GLU A 185 14.65 -8.11 14.85
N ASP A 186 15.60 -7.27 14.40
CA ASP A 186 15.51 -5.82 14.56
C ASP A 186 14.32 -5.24 13.79
N ASN A 187 14.10 -5.72 12.55
CA ASN A 187 12.94 -5.32 11.74
C ASN A 187 11.64 -5.74 12.42
N GLU A 188 11.52 -7.00 12.90
CA GLU A 188 10.35 -7.49 13.62
C GLU A 188 10.06 -6.66 14.88
N HIS A 189 11.10 -6.29 15.65
CA HIS A 189 10.96 -5.39 16.80
C HIS A 189 10.39 -4.02 16.42
N LEU A 190 10.91 -3.42 15.35
CA LEU A 190 10.41 -2.13 14.89
C LEU A 190 8.98 -2.21 14.33
N LEU A 191 8.64 -3.29 13.64
CA LEU A 191 7.27 -3.54 13.18
C LEU A 191 6.31 -3.73 14.36
N HIS A 192 6.74 -4.41 15.42
CA HIS A 192 5.97 -4.51 16.67
C HIS A 192 5.79 -3.14 17.32
N ASP A 193 6.86 -2.39 17.55
CA ASP A 193 6.83 -1.12 18.26
C ASP A 193 6.03 -0.03 17.55
N TYR A 194 6.08 -0.02 16.19
CA TYR A 194 5.46 1.04 15.41
C TYR A 194 4.14 0.66 14.77
N LEU A 195 3.87 -0.63 14.55
CA LEU A 195 2.65 -1.09 13.89
C LEU A 195 1.84 -2.10 14.72
N GLY A 196 2.35 -2.57 15.87
CA GLY A 196 1.70 -3.56 16.71
C GLY A 196 1.71 -4.97 16.08
N ALA A 197 2.71 -5.30 15.25
CA ALA A 197 2.84 -6.61 14.64
C ALA A 197 3.32 -7.66 15.68
N GLU A 198 2.45 -8.61 16.01
CA GLU A 198 2.72 -9.71 16.94
C GLU A 198 3.27 -10.96 16.25
N ALA A 199 2.92 -11.14 14.97
CA ALA A 199 3.38 -12.20 14.09
C ALA A 199 3.77 -11.64 12.73
N VAL A 200 4.99 -11.89 12.28
CA VAL A 200 5.47 -11.48 10.96
C VAL A 200 5.72 -12.72 10.10
N VAL A 201 5.02 -12.81 8.97
CA VAL A 201 5.19 -13.86 7.98
C VAL A 201 6.07 -13.33 6.85
N TRP A 202 7.25 -13.89 6.71
CA TRP A 202 8.24 -13.50 5.71
C TRP A 202 8.09 -14.34 4.45
N LEU A 203 7.59 -13.75 3.39
CA LEU A 203 7.51 -14.41 2.09
C LEU A 203 8.88 -14.40 1.42
N PRO A 204 9.30 -15.52 0.79
CA PRO A 204 10.60 -15.63 0.12
C PRO A 204 10.86 -14.55 -0.92
N GLY A 205 9.81 -14.04 -1.58
CA GLY A 205 9.99 -12.94 -2.53
C GLY A 205 8.69 -12.45 -3.16
N GLY A 206 8.78 -11.24 -3.69
CA GLY A 206 7.71 -10.62 -4.45
C GLY A 206 7.63 -11.10 -5.90
N TRP A 207 6.76 -10.50 -6.68
CA TRP A 207 6.56 -10.78 -8.10
C TRP A 207 7.83 -10.48 -8.90
N MET A 208 8.18 -11.37 -9.84
CA MET A 208 9.43 -11.29 -10.62
C MET A 208 9.53 -10.02 -11.48
N ALA A 209 8.40 -9.50 -11.97
CA ALA A 209 8.35 -8.25 -12.72
C ALA A 209 8.50 -7.00 -11.81
N SER A 210 8.21 -7.12 -10.51
CA SER A 210 8.32 -6.01 -9.54
C SER A 210 9.77 -5.70 -9.15
N ARG A 211 10.57 -5.33 -10.14
CA ARG A 211 12.01 -5.03 -9.93
C ARG A 211 12.25 -3.68 -9.28
N ASP A 212 11.30 -2.76 -9.41
CA ASP A 212 11.47 -1.37 -8.97
C ASP A 212 11.36 -1.23 -7.45
N THR A 213 10.56 -2.08 -6.81
CA THR A 213 10.33 -2.08 -5.36
C THR A 213 11.09 -3.18 -4.61
N ASP A 214 11.92 -3.97 -5.29
CA ASP A 214 12.58 -5.18 -4.77
C ASP A 214 11.58 -6.26 -4.31
N GLY A 215 10.35 -6.21 -4.83
CA GLY A 215 9.32 -7.21 -4.57
C GLY A 215 8.43 -6.88 -3.37
N HIS A 216 7.72 -5.76 -3.42
CA HIS A 216 6.67 -5.43 -2.47
C HIS A 216 5.62 -6.55 -2.35
N VAL A 217 5.04 -6.69 -1.16
CA VAL A 217 4.01 -7.70 -0.91
C VAL A 217 2.66 -7.34 -1.54
N ASP A 218 2.35 -6.07 -1.71
CA ASP A 218 1.07 -5.57 -2.23
C ASP A 218 0.80 -5.92 -3.71
N GLY A 219 1.84 -6.35 -4.43
CA GLY A 219 1.71 -6.91 -5.78
C GLY A 219 1.39 -8.39 -5.82
N ILE A 220 1.56 -9.11 -4.69
CA ILE A 220 1.45 -10.57 -4.66
C ILE A 220 0.47 -11.13 -3.62
N ALA A 221 0.23 -10.42 -2.51
CA ALA A 221 -0.63 -10.92 -1.45
C ALA A 221 -1.32 -9.77 -0.71
N ALA A 222 -2.57 -9.99 -0.33
CA ALA A 222 -3.31 -9.08 0.53
C ALA A 222 -4.25 -9.86 1.46
N PHE A 223 -4.40 -9.40 2.69
CA PHE A 223 -5.46 -9.90 3.55
C PHE A 223 -6.83 -9.39 3.07
N VAL A 224 -7.83 -10.24 3.07
CA VAL A 224 -9.24 -9.91 2.75
C VAL A 224 -10.16 -10.08 3.94
N ALA A 225 -9.72 -10.85 4.94
CA ALA A 225 -10.31 -11.02 6.26
C ALA A 225 -9.23 -11.49 7.24
N PRO A 226 -9.46 -11.44 8.58
CA PRO A 226 -8.51 -11.98 9.53
C PRO A 226 -8.24 -13.48 9.26
N GLY A 227 -6.98 -13.82 9.03
CA GLY A 227 -6.56 -15.19 8.68
C GLY A 227 -6.92 -15.65 7.26
N GLU A 228 -7.35 -14.76 6.36
CA GLU A 228 -7.58 -15.07 4.94
C GLU A 228 -6.78 -14.15 4.02
N VAL A 229 -6.00 -14.73 3.11
CA VAL A 229 -5.09 -14.03 2.20
C VAL A 229 -5.39 -14.40 0.75
N ILE A 230 -5.61 -13.42 -0.12
CA ILE A 230 -5.52 -13.62 -1.57
C ILE A 230 -4.03 -13.61 -1.96
N LEU A 231 -3.65 -14.51 -2.85
CA LEU A 231 -2.26 -14.68 -3.27
C LEU A 231 -2.15 -14.82 -4.78
N HIS A 232 -1.25 -14.07 -5.40
CA HIS A 232 -0.85 -14.25 -6.79
C HIS A 232 -0.21 -15.63 -6.97
N ALA A 233 -0.87 -16.50 -7.69
CA ALA A 233 -0.49 -17.91 -7.82
C ALA A 233 -0.79 -18.40 -9.25
N PRO A 234 0.11 -18.11 -10.23
CA PRO A 234 -0.05 -18.59 -11.59
C PRO A 234 -0.15 -20.11 -11.65
N ALA A 235 -1.20 -20.64 -12.29
CA ALA A 235 -1.42 -22.06 -12.38
C ALA A 235 -0.53 -22.76 -13.42
N ASP A 236 -0.06 -22.03 -14.44
CA ASP A 236 0.82 -22.57 -15.48
C ASP A 236 2.24 -22.77 -14.94
N PRO A 237 2.79 -24.00 -14.91
CA PRO A 237 4.19 -24.25 -14.52
C PRO A 237 5.22 -23.59 -15.45
N GLY A 238 4.81 -23.10 -16.61
CA GLY A 238 5.66 -22.34 -17.52
C GLY A 238 5.76 -20.85 -17.19
N ASP A 239 4.92 -20.36 -16.27
CA ASP A 239 4.97 -18.99 -15.80
C ASP A 239 6.22 -18.76 -14.91
N PRO A 240 6.97 -17.67 -15.10
CA PRO A 240 8.17 -17.40 -14.31
C PRO A 240 7.88 -17.20 -12.80
N ASP A 241 6.65 -16.84 -12.43
CA ASP A 241 6.25 -16.64 -11.04
C ASP A 241 5.57 -17.87 -10.41
N HIS A 242 5.35 -18.96 -11.17
CA HIS A 242 4.69 -20.17 -10.67
C HIS A 242 5.40 -20.77 -9.44
N GLU A 243 6.71 -21.04 -9.54
CA GLU A 243 7.45 -21.63 -8.41
C GLU A 243 7.44 -20.72 -7.18
N ARG A 244 7.57 -19.42 -7.39
CA ARG A 244 7.55 -18.43 -6.31
C ARG A 244 6.17 -18.31 -5.66
N GLY A 245 5.11 -18.33 -6.45
CA GLY A 245 3.74 -18.37 -5.96
C GLY A 245 3.50 -19.58 -5.08
N GLU A 246 3.99 -20.77 -5.49
CA GLU A 246 3.91 -21.98 -4.70
C GLU A 246 4.76 -21.96 -3.42
N GLU A 247 5.92 -21.32 -3.43
CA GLU A 247 6.74 -21.13 -2.23
C GLU A 247 6.07 -20.18 -1.25
N ASN A 248 5.58 -19.04 -1.72
CA ASN A 248 4.85 -18.07 -0.92
C ASN A 248 3.58 -18.70 -0.32
N ARG A 249 2.82 -19.48 -1.11
CA ARG A 249 1.63 -20.19 -0.63
C ARG A 249 1.96 -21.13 0.53
N ARG A 250 2.99 -21.98 0.39
CA ARG A 250 3.41 -22.90 1.47
C ARG A 250 3.85 -22.12 2.71
N THR A 251 4.60 -21.05 2.53
CA THR A 251 5.06 -20.21 3.64
C THR A 251 3.89 -19.63 4.43
N ILE A 252 2.81 -19.17 3.76
CA ILE A 252 1.61 -18.66 4.43
C ILE A 252 0.83 -19.80 5.09
N GLU A 253 0.62 -20.94 4.40
CA GLU A 253 -0.14 -22.08 4.93
C GLU A 253 0.55 -22.76 6.13
N ASP A 254 1.89 -22.74 6.19
CA ASP A 254 2.68 -23.27 7.30
C ASP A 254 2.75 -22.31 8.50
N ALA A 255 2.42 -21.03 8.30
CA ALA A 255 2.42 -20.02 9.34
C ALA A 255 1.13 -20.09 10.20
N VAL A 256 1.23 -19.48 11.38
CA VAL A 256 0.07 -19.16 12.21
C VAL A 256 -0.01 -17.65 12.39
N ASP A 257 -1.23 -17.13 12.44
CA ASP A 257 -1.45 -15.72 12.69
C ASP A 257 -1.21 -15.33 14.17
N ALA A 258 -1.27 -14.06 14.47
CA ALA A 258 -1.08 -13.53 15.83
C ALA A 258 -2.09 -14.07 16.85
N ARG A 259 -3.18 -14.68 16.43
CA ARG A 259 -4.20 -15.32 17.28
C ARG A 259 -4.05 -16.85 17.35
N GLY A 260 -3.00 -17.41 16.73
CA GLY A 260 -2.74 -18.86 16.70
C GLY A 260 -3.61 -19.65 15.71
N ARG A 261 -4.24 -18.98 14.73
CA ARG A 261 -5.03 -19.61 13.67
C ARG A 261 -4.14 -19.94 12.47
N SER A 262 -4.46 -21.01 11.74
CA SER A 262 -3.89 -21.23 10.42
C SER A 262 -4.41 -20.17 9.45
N ILE A 263 -3.55 -19.69 8.57
CA ILE A 263 -3.89 -18.70 7.54
C ILE A 263 -4.40 -19.45 6.30
N ARG A 264 -5.59 -19.08 5.82
CA ARG A 264 -6.19 -19.63 4.61
C ARG A 264 -5.71 -18.82 3.40
N VAL A 265 -5.12 -19.52 2.43
CA VAL A 265 -4.73 -18.92 1.16
C VAL A 265 -5.84 -19.11 0.12
N LEU A 266 -6.20 -18.02 -0.55
CA LEU A 266 -7.12 -17.94 -1.67
C LEU A 266 -6.29 -17.60 -2.92
N PRO A 267 -5.88 -18.62 -3.71
CA PRO A 267 -5.03 -18.38 -4.87
C PRO A 267 -5.81 -17.64 -5.96
N ILE A 268 -5.18 -16.63 -6.55
CA ILE A 268 -5.66 -15.89 -7.71
C ILE A 268 -4.69 -16.18 -8.86
N ASP A 269 -5.19 -16.88 -9.86
CA ASP A 269 -4.45 -17.12 -11.09
C ASP A 269 -4.64 -15.93 -12.03
N PRO A 270 -3.57 -15.21 -12.38
CA PRO A 270 -3.66 -14.05 -13.26
C PRO A 270 -3.95 -14.44 -14.72
N GLY A 271 -3.87 -15.73 -15.06
CA GLY A 271 -3.88 -16.20 -16.44
C GLY A 271 -2.49 -16.13 -17.09
N ALA A 272 -2.42 -16.35 -18.40
CA ALA A 272 -1.14 -16.41 -19.10
C ALA A 272 -0.45 -15.04 -19.15
N THR A 273 0.74 -14.97 -18.59
CA THR A 273 1.76 -13.90 -18.77
C THR A 273 1.22 -12.46 -18.79
N LEU A 274 0.50 -12.06 -17.73
CA LEU A 274 0.20 -10.65 -17.54
C LEU A 274 1.38 -9.96 -16.84
N GLU A 275 1.83 -8.86 -17.41
CA GLU A 275 2.80 -7.99 -16.73
C GLU A 275 2.15 -7.20 -15.59
N LEU A 276 0.80 -7.18 -15.51
CA LEU A 276 -0.01 -6.52 -14.49
C LEU A 276 -0.53 -7.53 -13.46
N THR A 277 -0.55 -7.15 -12.18
CA THR A 277 -1.20 -7.94 -11.13
C THR A 277 -2.54 -7.35 -10.71
N HIS A 278 -3.61 -8.16 -10.76
CA HIS A 278 -4.93 -7.77 -10.26
C HIS A 278 -4.96 -7.60 -8.72
N LEU A 279 -3.91 -8.05 -8.01
CA LEU A 279 -3.82 -7.98 -6.55
C LEU A 279 -3.36 -6.61 -6.05
N ASN A 280 -2.82 -5.74 -6.90
CA ASN A 280 -2.56 -4.36 -6.52
C ASN A 280 -3.86 -3.54 -6.51
N LEU A 281 -4.89 -4.12 -5.89
CA LEU A 281 -6.22 -3.56 -5.72
C LEU A 281 -6.30 -2.73 -4.42
N TYR A 282 -7.27 -1.82 -4.35
CA TYR A 282 -7.50 -1.00 -3.17
C TYR A 282 -8.91 -1.21 -2.61
N LEU A 283 -9.00 -1.48 -1.30
CA LEU A 283 -10.26 -1.71 -0.60
C LEU A 283 -10.82 -0.39 -0.06
N THR A 284 -12.07 -0.08 -0.42
CA THR A 284 -12.75 1.14 0.02
C THR A 284 -13.84 0.87 1.05
N ASN A 285 -14.35 1.92 1.68
CA ASN A 285 -15.59 1.89 2.46
C ASN A 285 -16.77 1.37 1.61
N GLY A 286 -17.86 1.00 2.29
CA GLY A 286 -19.07 0.58 1.61
C GLY A 286 -18.96 -0.72 0.83
N GLY A 287 -17.82 -1.42 0.99
CA GLY A 287 -17.58 -2.71 0.34
C GLY A 287 -17.06 -2.61 -1.10
N GLY A 288 -16.52 -1.46 -1.54
CA GLY A 288 -15.87 -1.36 -2.85
C GLY A 288 -14.46 -1.97 -2.86
N ALA A 289 -14.00 -2.40 -4.03
CA ALA A 289 -12.62 -2.77 -4.31
C ALA A 289 -12.25 -2.28 -5.71
N ILE A 290 -11.24 -1.41 -5.81
CA ILE A 290 -10.76 -0.85 -7.08
C ILE A 290 -9.68 -1.79 -7.62
N VAL A 291 -9.97 -2.43 -8.74
CA VAL A 291 -9.16 -3.52 -9.31
C VAL A 291 -8.53 -3.07 -10.63
N PRO A 292 -7.19 -3.16 -10.78
CA PRO A 292 -6.54 -2.86 -12.06
C PRO A 292 -6.85 -3.96 -13.08
N LEU A 293 -7.20 -3.55 -14.29
CA LEU A 293 -7.48 -4.45 -15.42
C LEU A 293 -6.45 -4.21 -16.53
N ALA A 294 -6.09 -5.28 -17.22
CA ALA A 294 -5.17 -5.24 -18.36
C ALA A 294 -5.90 -5.06 -19.71
N GLY A 295 -7.22 -5.12 -19.74
CA GLY A 295 -8.02 -5.04 -20.96
C GLY A 295 -7.97 -6.31 -21.81
N VAL A 296 -7.74 -7.46 -21.19
CA VAL A 296 -7.60 -8.78 -21.82
C VAL A 296 -8.69 -9.74 -21.34
N PRO A 297 -8.95 -10.85 -22.08
CA PRO A 297 -9.99 -11.82 -21.67
C PRO A 297 -9.74 -12.45 -20.29
N GLU A 298 -8.49 -12.54 -19.85
CA GLU A 298 -8.07 -13.10 -18.57
C GLU A 298 -8.58 -12.29 -17.37
N ASP A 299 -8.86 -10.99 -17.57
CA ASP A 299 -9.44 -10.12 -16.53
C ASP A 299 -10.77 -10.68 -15.99
N GLU A 300 -11.60 -11.27 -16.88
CA GLU A 300 -12.89 -11.85 -16.47
C GLU A 300 -12.71 -13.01 -15.48
N ALA A 301 -11.71 -13.86 -15.72
CA ALA A 301 -11.39 -14.99 -14.84
C ALA A 301 -10.81 -14.51 -13.50
N ALA A 302 -9.92 -13.52 -13.51
CA ALA A 302 -9.35 -12.93 -12.30
C ALA A 302 -10.43 -12.24 -11.45
N LEU A 303 -11.31 -11.45 -12.08
CA LEU A 303 -12.44 -10.81 -11.40
C LEU A 303 -13.40 -11.83 -10.78
N ALA A 304 -13.67 -12.97 -11.46
CA ALA A 304 -14.51 -14.02 -10.91
C ALA A 304 -13.87 -14.67 -9.66
N GLN A 305 -12.55 -14.88 -9.65
CA GLN A 305 -11.81 -15.39 -8.49
C GLN A 305 -11.83 -14.39 -7.34
N LEU A 306 -11.57 -13.10 -7.61
CA LEU A 306 -11.64 -12.04 -6.61
C LEU A 306 -13.04 -11.89 -6.03
N ALA A 307 -14.10 -11.96 -6.84
CA ALA A 307 -15.47 -11.93 -6.37
C ALA A 307 -15.81 -13.15 -5.47
N ALA A 308 -15.24 -14.30 -5.76
CA ALA A 308 -15.40 -15.50 -4.90
C ALA A 308 -14.62 -15.35 -3.57
N ALA A 309 -13.47 -14.70 -3.59
CA ALA A 309 -12.66 -14.41 -2.40
C ALA A 309 -13.27 -13.30 -1.53
N MET A 310 -13.96 -12.34 -2.15
CA MET A 310 -14.53 -11.16 -1.50
C MET A 310 -16.01 -10.97 -1.86
N PRO A 311 -16.91 -11.91 -1.49
CA PRO A 311 -18.31 -11.92 -1.98
C PRO A 311 -19.14 -10.71 -1.52
N GLU A 312 -18.72 -10.02 -0.47
CA GLU A 312 -19.40 -8.83 0.07
C GLU A 312 -18.93 -7.52 -0.58
N ARG A 313 -18.02 -7.61 -1.59
CA ARG A 313 -17.44 -6.42 -2.21
C ARG A 313 -17.90 -6.23 -3.64
N GLU A 314 -18.13 -4.97 -4.00
CA GLU A 314 -18.31 -4.51 -5.37
C GLU A 314 -16.95 -4.29 -6.02
N LEU A 315 -16.62 -5.10 -7.03
CA LEU A 315 -15.38 -4.95 -7.77
C LEU A 315 -15.55 -3.89 -8.85
N VAL A 316 -14.77 -2.82 -8.76
CA VAL A 316 -14.74 -1.73 -9.74
C VAL A 316 -13.45 -1.83 -10.54
N GLY A 317 -13.56 -2.32 -11.77
CA GLY A 317 -12.41 -2.40 -12.69
C GLY A 317 -12.00 -1.03 -13.20
N VAL A 318 -10.70 -0.73 -13.18
CA VAL A 318 -10.10 0.45 -13.79
C VAL A 318 -9.00 0.02 -14.76
N ASP A 319 -8.76 0.80 -15.81
CA ASP A 319 -7.61 0.53 -16.68
C ASP A 319 -6.32 0.68 -15.86
N GLY A 320 -5.56 -0.39 -15.75
CA GLY A 320 -4.31 -0.45 -15.00
C GLY A 320 -3.05 -0.36 -15.85
N HIS A 321 -3.21 -0.30 -17.18
CA HIS A 321 -2.08 -0.43 -18.09
C HIS A 321 -1.03 0.68 -17.92
N VAL A 322 -1.45 1.94 -17.91
CA VAL A 322 -0.52 3.07 -17.75
C VAL A 322 0.07 3.10 -16.34
N LEU A 323 -0.73 2.79 -15.31
CA LEU A 323 -0.22 2.70 -13.92
C LEU A 323 0.87 1.63 -13.82
N HIS A 324 0.66 0.48 -14.45
CA HIS A 324 1.63 -0.61 -14.48
C HIS A 324 2.94 -0.23 -15.18
N GLU A 325 2.88 0.47 -16.31
CA GLU A 325 4.08 1.00 -16.98
C GLU A 325 4.89 1.94 -16.06
N GLY A 326 4.23 2.61 -15.13
CA GLY A 326 4.86 3.41 -14.09
C GLY A 326 5.40 2.61 -12.89
N GLY A 327 5.09 1.31 -12.80
CA GLY A 327 5.59 0.42 -11.77
C GLY A 327 4.60 0.04 -10.66
N GLY A 328 3.28 0.32 -10.82
CA GLY A 328 2.30 -0.02 -9.78
C GLY A 328 0.86 -0.09 -10.26
N GLY A 329 -0.08 0.01 -9.33
CA GLY A 329 -1.53 -0.03 -9.58
C GLY A 329 -2.30 0.83 -8.58
N PRO A 330 -3.62 0.66 -8.49
CA PRO A 330 -4.48 1.44 -7.58
C PRO A 330 -4.02 1.41 -6.11
N HIS A 331 -3.50 0.29 -5.60
CA HIS A 331 -2.99 0.20 -4.24
C HIS A 331 -1.76 1.10 -4.04
N CYS A 332 -0.80 1.07 -4.97
CA CYS A 332 0.44 1.84 -4.87
C CYS A 332 0.22 3.37 -4.83
N ILE A 333 -0.86 3.86 -5.43
CA ILE A 333 -1.16 5.30 -5.50
C ILE A 333 -2.11 5.80 -4.41
N THR A 334 -2.54 4.92 -3.49
CA THR A 334 -3.53 5.21 -2.44
C THR A 334 -3.00 4.89 -1.05
N GLN A 335 -3.52 5.61 -0.04
CA GLN A 335 -3.28 5.31 1.37
C GLN A 335 -4.53 5.61 2.18
N GLN A 336 -5.05 4.63 2.90
CA GLN A 336 -6.24 4.79 3.74
C GLN A 336 -5.95 5.59 5.01
N VAL A 337 -6.86 6.49 5.35
CA VAL A 337 -6.92 7.15 6.66
C VAL A 337 -8.03 6.47 7.46
N PRO A 338 -7.74 5.72 8.52
CA PRO A 338 -8.78 5.08 9.31
C PRO A 338 -9.68 6.10 10.01
N SER A 339 -10.94 5.74 10.22
CA SER A 339 -11.88 6.56 11.00
C SER A 339 -11.52 6.54 12.47
N GLY A 340 -11.52 7.73 13.11
CA GLY A 340 -11.23 7.88 14.52
C GLY A 340 -11.10 9.34 14.91
N ARG A 341 -10.73 9.60 16.17
CA ARG A 341 -10.48 10.95 16.68
C ARG A 341 -8.99 11.28 16.52
N PRO A 342 -8.63 12.48 16.08
CA PRO A 342 -7.24 12.96 16.19
C PRO A 342 -6.76 12.90 17.64
N LEU A 343 -5.49 12.49 17.85
CA LEU A 343 -4.86 12.49 19.16
C LEU A 343 -4.03 13.75 19.33
#